data_a8f5314e1f32ee3562d162d7f9c186a4
#
_entry.id   a8f5314e1f32ee3562d162d7f9c186a4
#
_cell.length_a   1.000
_cell.length_b   1.000
_cell.length_c   1.000
_cell.angle_alpha   90.00
_cell.angle_beta   90.00
_cell.angle_gamma   90.00
#
_symmetry.space_group_name_H-M   'P 1'
#
loop_
_entity.id
_entity.type
_entity.pdbx_description
1 polymer ?
#
loop_
_entity_poly.entity_id
_entity_poly.type
_entity_poly.pdbx_seq_one_letter_code
_entity_poly.pdbx_strand_id
1 'polypeptide(L)'
;MITYRQPIALDIPVLATYEKELFPYSPWSTSQFKEEFAGIPTTRYMSVAESGNKVVGYCGVFLPAPGVEADILTVAVLPDFRRQGIASEFMR
;
A
#
# COMPACT_ATOMS: atom_id res chain seq x y z
N MET A 1 -8.62 13.84 9.47
CA MET A 1 -8.29 12.60 10.20
C MET A 1 -7.89 11.51 9.20
N ILE A 2 -6.83 10.78 9.51
CA ILE A 2 -6.36 9.68 8.67
C ILE A 2 -6.92 8.38 9.22
N THR A 3 -7.56 7.59 8.37
CA THR A 3 -8.06 6.26 8.72
C THR A 3 -7.31 5.22 7.91
N TYR A 4 -7.19 4.00 8.45
CA TYR A 4 -6.46 2.90 7.84
C TYR A 4 -7.40 1.72 7.63
N ARG A 5 -7.32 1.09 6.48
CA ARG A 5 -8.17 -0.05 6.14
C ARG A 5 -7.48 -1.01 5.21
N GLN A 6 -8.05 -2.19 5.06
CA GLN A 6 -7.61 -3.13 4.04
C GLN A 6 -8.03 -2.62 2.67
N PRO A 7 -7.25 -2.94 1.62
CA PRO A 7 -7.62 -2.53 0.28
C PRO A 7 -8.77 -3.36 -0.28
N ILE A 8 -9.47 -2.78 -1.23
CA ILE A 8 -10.50 -3.47 -2.02
C ILE A 8 -10.14 -3.37 -3.50
N ALA A 9 -10.80 -4.18 -4.34
CA ALA A 9 -10.47 -4.22 -5.76
C ALA A 9 -10.58 -2.86 -6.44
N LEU A 10 -11.49 -2.02 -6.00
CA LEU A 10 -11.66 -0.66 -6.56
C LEU A 10 -10.46 0.26 -6.29
N ASP A 11 -9.60 -0.11 -5.36
CA ASP A 11 -8.40 0.68 -5.09
C ASP A 11 -7.33 0.47 -6.15
N ILE A 12 -7.33 -0.66 -6.86
CA ILE A 12 -6.25 -1.01 -7.79
C ILE A 12 -5.94 0.08 -8.82
N PRO A 13 -6.94 0.64 -9.54
CA PRO A 13 -6.63 1.71 -10.50
C PRO A 13 -6.01 2.94 -9.85
N VAL A 14 -6.48 3.29 -8.65
CA VAL A 14 -5.98 4.45 -7.91
C VAL A 14 -4.53 4.23 -7.49
N LEU A 15 -4.23 3.05 -6.92
CA LEU A 15 -2.89 2.72 -6.49
C LEU A 15 -1.92 2.65 -7.67
N ALA A 16 -2.35 2.08 -8.80
CA ALA A 16 -1.53 2.01 -10.00
C ALA A 16 -1.21 3.41 -10.55
N THR A 17 -2.17 4.33 -10.46
CA THR A 17 -1.94 5.73 -10.87
C THR A 17 -0.90 6.39 -9.97
N TYR A 18 -1.02 6.19 -8.64
CA TYR A 18 -0.05 6.74 -7.69
C TYR A 18 1.34 6.17 -7.90
N GLU A 19 1.44 4.86 -8.22
CA GLU A 19 2.74 4.24 -8.51
C GLU A 19 3.45 4.92 -9.68
N LYS A 20 2.72 5.22 -10.74
CA LYS A 20 3.30 5.91 -11.90
C LYS A 20 3.80 7.30 -11.55
N GLU A 21 3.09 8.01 -10.69
CA GLU A 21 3.45 9.36 -10.29
C GLU A 21 4.63 9.38 -9.32
N LEU A 22 4.64 8.47 -8.36
CA LEU A 22 5.61 8.46 -7.27
C LEU A 22 6.87 7.66 -7.60
N PHE A 23 6.75 6.64 -8.46
CA PHE A 23 7.85 5.74 -8.81
C PHE A 23 7.94 5.58 -10.32
N PRO A 24 8.30 6.64 -11.06
CA PRO A 24 8.22 6.64 -12.53
C PRO A 24 9.16 5.64 -13.20
N TYR A 25 10.22 5.19 -12.53
CA TYR A 25 11.17 4.27 -13.13
C TYR A 25 10.76 2.82 -13.02
N SER A 26 9.98 2.46 -12.01
CA SER A 26 9.60 1.07 -11.78
C SER A 26 8.25 0.99 -11.06
N PRO A 27 7.18 1.52 -11.66
CA PRO A 27 5.86 1.48 -11.01
C PRO A 27 5.27 0.07 -11.07
N TRP A 28 4.50 -0.30 -10.04
CA TRP A 28 3.69 -1.50 -10.10
C TRP A 28 2.54 -1.29 -11.08
N SER A 29 2.28 -2.30 -11.92
CA SER A 29 1.15 -2.29 -12.82
C SER A 29 -0.13 -2.74 -12.11
N THR A 30 -1.28 -2.55 -12.78
CA THR A 30 -2.54 -3.08 -12.25
C THR A 30 -2.48 -4.60 -12.09
N SER A 31 -1.81 -5.30 -13.01
CA SER A 31 -1.64 -6.75 -12.92
C SER A 31 -0.85 -7.15 -11.67
N GLN A 32 0.20 -6.41 -11.33
CA GLN A 32 0.99 -6.68 -10.14
C GLN A 32 0.17 -6.46 -8.87
N PHE A 33 -0.63 -5.40 -8.82
CA PHE A 33 -1.53 -5.17 -7.68
C PHE A 33 -2.55 -6.30 -7.55
N LYS A 34 -3.10 -6.78 -8.64
CA LYS A 34 -4.05 -7.91 -8.60
C LYS A 34 -3.40 -9.17 -8.04
N GLU A 35 -2.16 -9.46 -8.46
CA GLU A 35 -1.42 -10.61 -7.94
C GLU A 35 -1.16 -10.49 -6.44
N GLU A 36 -0.74 -9.31 -5.99
CA GLU A 36 -0.47 -9.08 -4.57
C GLU A 36 -1.75 -9.15 -3.75
N PHE A 37 -2.86 -8.61 -4.25
CA PHE A 37 -4.14 -8.68 -3.55
C PHE A 37 -4.61 -10.13 -3.41
N ALA A 38 -4.34 -10.96 -4.42
CA ALA A 38 -4.72 -12.39 -4.37
C ALA A 38 -4.01 -13.14 -3.25
N GLY A 39 -2.82 -12.66 -2.84
CA GLY A 39 -2.07 -13.27 -1.75
C GLY A 39 -2.50 -12.83 -0.34
N ILE A 40 -3.41 -11.87 -0.23
CA ILE A 40 -3.91 -11.40 1.05
C ILE A 40 -4.97 -12.39 1.59
N PRO A 41 -4.97 -12.77 2.85
CA PRO A 41 -4.01 -12.42 3.90
C PRO A 41 -2.92 -13.49 4.13
N THR A 42 -2.76 -14.42 3.23
CA THR A 42 -1.91 -15.62 3.44
C THR A 42 -0.42 -15.27 3.47
N THR A 43 0.09 -14.67 2.39
CA THR A 43 1.51 -14.32 2.28
C THR A 43 1.73 -12.84 2.02
N ARG A 44 0.66 -12.11 1.79
CA ARG A 44 0.71 -10.67 1.50
C ARG A 44 -0.22 -9.93 2.44
N TYR A 45 0.14 -8.73 2.77
CA TYR A 45 -0.69 -7.84 3.55
C TYR A 45 -0.57 -6.44 2.99
N MET A 46 -1.69 -5.73 2.87
CA MET A 46 -1.68 -4.35 2.43
C MET A 46 -2.58 -3.52 3.31
N SER A 47 -2.17 -2.27 3.51
CA SER A 47 -2.95 -1.29 4.24
C SER A 47 -3.05 -0.03 3.39
N VAL A 48 -4.21 0.61 3.45
CA VAL A 48 -4.50 1.85 2.74
C VAL A 48 -4.85 2.92 3.76
N ALA A 49 -4.26 4.10 3.59
CA ALA A 49 -4.58 5.26 4.42
C ALA A 49 -5.49 6.19 3.64
N GLU A 50 -6.54 6.65 4.29
CA GLU A 50 -7.51 7.58 3.70
C GLU A 50 -7.63 8.86 4.50
N SER A 51 -7.81 9.97 3.80
CA SER A 51 -8.22 11.24 4.37
C SER A 51 -9.57 11.60 3.75
N GLY A 52 -10.63 11.53 4.55
CA GLY A 52 -11.98 11.62 4.01
C GLY A 52 -12.25 10.43 3.09
N ASN A 53 -12.61 10.70 1.84
CA ASN A 53 -12.86 9.67 0.84
C ASN A 53 -11.71 9.47 -0.14
N LYS A 54 -10.54 10.03 0.18
CA LYS A 54 -9.38 10.00 -0.72
C LYS A 54 -8.29 9.10 -0.15
N VAL A 55 -7.79 8.17 -0.97
CA VAL A 55 -6.61 7.38 -0.63
C VAL A 55 -5.39 8.29 -0.69
N VAL A 56 -4.63 8.35 0.40
CA VAL A 56 -3.47 9.25 0.51
C VAL A 56 -2.16 8.49 0.77
N GLY A 57 -2.24 7.19 0.99
CA GLY A 57 -1.05 6.37 1.17
C GLY A 57 -1.40 4.89 1.19
N TYR A 58 -0.39 4.05 1.02
CA TYR A 58 -0.55 2.60 1.05
C TYR A 58 0.79 1.94 1.35
N CYS A 59 0.71 0.71 1.86
CA CYS A 59 1.88 -0.10 2.19
C CYS A 59 1.59 -1.56 1.87
N GLY A 60 2.52 -2.23 1.21
CA GLY A 60 2.44 -3.65 0.92
C GLY A 60 3.57 -4.40 1.62
N VAL A 61 3.26 -5.56 2.20
CA VAL A 61 4.21 -6.38 2.98
C VAL A 61 4.12 -7.82 2.53
N PHE A 62 5.27 -8.49 2.42
CA PHE A 62 5.37 -9.92 2.18
C PHE A 62 5.69 -10.64 3.48
N LEU A 63 4.87 -11.64 3.82
CA LEU A 63 5.02 -12.47 5.02
C LEU A 63 5.29 -13.91 4.58
N PRO A 64 6.57 -14.31 4.42
CA PRO A 64 6.88 -15.63 3.84
C PRO A 64 6.49 -16.80 4.73
N ALA A 65 6.63 -16.66 6.06
CA ALA A 65 6.29 -17.72 7.02
C ALA A 65 6.19 -17.14 8.41
N PRO A 66 5.46 -17.81 9.32
CA PRO A 66 5.44 -17.40 10.72
C PRO A 66 6.85 -17.42 11.32
N GLY A 67 7.20 -16.37 12.05
CA GLY A 67 8.51 -16.24 12.69
C GLY A 67 9.63 -15.76 11.78
N VAL A 68 9.36 -15.59 10.50
CA VAL A 68 10.31 -15.01 9.54
C VAL A 68 10.02 -13.53 9.38
N GLU A 69 11.05 -12.71 9.24
CA GLU A 69 10.89 -11.28 9.06
C GLU A 69 10.02 -10.95 7.85
N ALA A 70 9.15 -9.96 8.02
CA ALA A 70 8.36 -9.43 6.92
C ALA A 70 9.21 -8.52 6.04
N ASP A 71 8.99 -8.60 4.73
CA ASP A 71 9.62 -7.70 3.78
C ASP A 71 8.62 -6.63 3.34
N ILE A 72 9.05 -5.38 3.37
CA ILE A 72 8.24 -4.28 2.87
C ILE A 72 8.40 -4.24 1.36
N LEU A 73 7.28 -4.40 0.65
CA LEU A 73 7.28 -4.42 -0.81
C LEU A 73 7.13 -3.02 -1.40
N THR A 74 6.28 -2.20 -0.77
CA THR A 74 6.08 -0.82 -1.21
C THR A 74 5.51 0.00 -0.06
N VAL A 75 5.92 1.25 0.03
CA VAL A 75 5.36 2.25 0.94
C VAL A 75 5.24 3.54 0.17
N ALA A 76 4.06 4.12 0.13
CA ALA A 76 3.85 5.37 -0.58
C ALA A 76 2.91 6.27 0.22
N VAL A 77 3.23 7.55 0.26
CA VAL A 77 2.39 8.59 0.85
C VAL A 77 2.42 9.77 -0.10
N LEU A 78 1.24 10.30 -0.43
CA LEU A 78 1.16 11.47 -1.30
C LEU A 78 1.89 12.66 -0.66
N PRO A 79 2.56 13.50 -1.46
CA PRO A 79 3.39 14.59 -0.93
C PRO A 79 2.69 15.50 0.08
N ASP A 80 1.41 15.84 -0.16
CA ASP A 80 0.66 16.73 0.71
C ASP A 80 0.33 16.12 2.07
N PHE A 81 0.51 14.80 2.22
CA PHE A 81 0.18 14.07 3.44
C PHE A 81 1.40 13.50 4.14
N ARG A 82 2.59 13.85 3.68
CA ARG A 82 3.82 13.46 4.35
C ARG A 82 3.98 14.20 5.68
N ARG A 83 4.79 13.64 6.58
CA ARG A 83 5.05 14.19 7.91
C ARG A 83 3.83 14.19 8.83
N GLN A 84 2.84 13.34 8.53
CA GLN A 84 1.68 13.15 9.41
C GLN A 84 1.71 11.79 10.12
N GLY A 85 2.86 11.11 10.08
CA GLY A 85 3.02 9.83 10.74
C GLY A 85 2.41 8.65 10.01
N ILE A 86 1.98 8.81 8.75
CA ILE A 86 1.33 7.73 8.00
C ILE A 86 2.30 6.58 7.75
N ALA A 87 3.50 6.87 7.28
CA ALA A 87 4.49 5.81 7.04
C ALA A 87 4.86 5.11 8.34
N SER A 88 4.99 5.84 9.44
CA SER A 88 5.29 5.26 10.76
C SER A 88 4.14 4.37 11.23
N GLU A 89 2.91 4.75 10.99
CA GLU A 89 1.74 3.94 11.36
C GLU A 89 1.72 2.63 10.59
N PHE A 90 2.08 2.65 9.31
CA PHE A 90 2.18 1.42 8.51
C PHE A 90 3.22 0.43 9.07
N MET A 91 4.25 0.92 9.74
CA MET A 91 5.35 0.11 10.26
C MET A 91 5.11 -0.45 11.67
N ARG A 92 3.99 -0.13 12.27
CA ARG A 92 3.70 -0.58 13.64
C ARG A 92 3.25 -2.02 13.73
#